data_a9a0086d5975dd55ec373f69b9c509dc
#
_entry.id   a9a0086d5975dd55ec373f69b9c509dc
#
_cell.length_a   1.000
_cell.length_b   1.000
_cell.length_c   1.000
_cell.angle_alpha   90.00
_cell.angle_beta   90.00
_cell.angle_gamma   90.00
#
_symmetry.space_group_name_H-M   'P 1'
#
loop_
_entity.id
_entity.type
_entity.pdbx_description
1 polymer ?
#
loop_
_entity_poly.entity_id
_entity_poly.type
_entity_poly.pdbx_seq_one_letter_code
_entity_poly.pdbx_strand_id
1 'polypeptide(L)'
;MALTILLFTTLAIAITVQVLADPLAAVLDRLAFWKSPTLRADRAALRNTGAALPLRSEDPLRDLQDVDDETFARLTRRALGHYGDLTKLVASPLTALPVIDERLAARGAPDHPLERANELKAVLADGISRLKPRDSGDFGTTEQWRHYNALYFPYVVGVRAYAQNATASGLDPTARLAWQWFVTEVPQRSLHNWQNAAARLIAADLRGRVSVSSE
;
A
#
# COMPACT_ATOMS: atom_id res chain seq x y z
N MET A 1 -25.98 -7.34 46.77
CA MET A 1 -26.40 -8.38 45.83
C MET A 1 -26.76 -7.84 44.45
N ALA A 2 -27.64 -6.81 44.31
CA ALA A 2 -28.05 -6.27 43.00
C ALA A 2 -26.84 -5.75 42.16
N LEU A 3 -25.89 -5.09 42.77
CA LEU A 3 -24.72 -4.49 42.09
C LEU A 3 -23.77 -5.57 41.53
N THR A 4 -23.59 -6.68 42.24
CA THR A 4 -22.76 -7.79 41.77
C THR A 4 -23.39 -8.54 40.59
N ILE A 5 -24.69 -8.70 40.60
CA ILE A 5 -25.45 -9.30 39.49
C ILE A 5 -25.33 -8.39 38.23
N LEU A 6 -25.48 -7.10 38.40
CA LEU A 6 -25.34 -6.12 37.31
C LEU A 6 -23.94 -6.16 36.70
N LEU A 7 -22.90 -6.23 37.54
CA LEU A 7 -21.50 -6.30 37.08
C LEU A 7 -21.23 -7.59 36.27
N PHE A 8 -21.72 -8.73 36.75
CA PHE A 8 -21.56 -10.01 36.03
C PHE A 8 -22.34 -10.06 34.74
N THR A 9 -23.55 -9.47 34.68
CA THR A 9 -24.33 -9.42 33.45
C THR A 9 -23.69 -8.49 32.42
N THR A 10 -23.17 -7.34 32.79
CA THR A 10 -22.47 -6.43 31.85
C THR A 10 -21.16 -7.07 31.34
N LEU A 11 -20.41 -7.74 32.19
CA LEU A 11 -19.19 -8.45 31.81
C LEU A 11 -19.50 -9.63 30.84
N ALA A 12 -20.54 -10.41 31.13
CA ALA A 12 -20.98 -11.49 30.27
C ALA A 12 -21.42 -11.01 28.89
N ILE A 13 -22.17 -9.89 28.83
CA ILE A 13 -22.59 -9.25 27.57
C ILE A 13 -21.38 -8.75 26.79
N ALA A 14 -20.42 -8.11 27.44
CA ALA A 14 -19.20 -7.61 26.80
C ALA A 14 -18.38 -8.74 26.17
N ILE A 15 -18.19 -9.84 26.89
CA ILE A 15 -17.48 -11.03 26.41
C ILE A 15 -18.23 -11.67 25.24
N THR A 16 -19.56 -11.78 25.33
CA THR A 16 -20.41 -12.36 24.27
C THR A 16 -20.32 -11.53 22.99
N VAL A 17 -20.39 -10.20 23.08
CA VAL A 17 -20.24 -9.30 21.94
C VAL A 17 -18.85 -9.43 21.31
N GLN A 18 -17.81 -9.54 22.11
CA GLN A 18 -16.43 -9.64 21.61
C GLN A 18 -16.15 -10.99 20.92
N VAL A 19 -16.72 -12.08 21.46
CA VAL A 19 -16.59 -13.43 20.88
C VAL A 19 -17.45 -13.61 19.61
N LEU A 20 -18.61 -12.94 19.53
CA LEU A 20 -19.50 -13.01 18.35
C LEU A 20 -19.13 -12.00 17.26
N ALA A 21 -18.37 -10.94 17.56
CA ALA A 21 -18.02 -9.91 16.58
C ALA A 21 -17.20 -10.47 15.41
N ASP A 22 -16.23 -11.35 15.68
CA ASP A 22 -15.38 -11.95 14.66
C ASP A 22 -16.14 -12.92 13.72
N PRO A 23 -16.95 -13.86 14.21
CA PRO A 23 -17.72 -14.72 13.31
C PRO A 23 -18.84 -13.97 12.58
N LEU A 24 -19.44 -12.93 13.19
CA LEU A 24 -20.45 -12.10 12.54
C LEU A 24 -19.86 -11.26 11.40
N ALA A 25 -18.68 -10.67 11.61
CA ALA A 25 -17.95 -9.96 10.57
C ALA A 25 -17.60 -10.89 9.40
N ALA A 26 -17.18 -12.13 9.67
CA ALA A 26 -16.91 -13.13 8.65
C ALA A 26 -18.16 -13.57 7.87
N VAL A 27 -19.30 -13.65 8.53
CA VAL A 27 -20.60 -13.98 7.88
C VAL A 27 -21.13 -12.81 7.06
N LEU A 28 -21.03 -11.58 7.57
CA LEU A 28 -21.40 -10.35 6.84
C LEU A 28 -20.53 -10.14 5.62
N ASP A 29 -19.22 -10.36 5.73
CA ASP A 29 -18.29 -10.35 4.59
C ASP A 29 -18.68 -11.40 3.54
N ARG A 30 -19.10 -12.59 3.98
CA ARG A 30 -19.55 -13.66 3.10
C ARG A 30 -20.85 -13.35 2.37
N LEU A 31 -21.77 -12.65 3.00
CA LEU A 31 -23.04 -12.21 2.43
C LEU A 31 -22.89 -10.98 1.52
N ALA A 32 -22.09 -10.00 1.93
CA ALA A 32 -21.81 -8.78 1.16
C ALA A 32 -21.09 -9.07 -0.17
N PHE A 33 -20.25 -10.11 -0.20
CA PHE A 33 -19.44 -10.47 -1.39
C PHE A 33 -20.02 -11.63 -2.22
N TRP A 34 -21.25 -12.07 -1.96
CA TRP A 34 -21.87 -13.17 -2.72
C TRP A 34 -22.09 -12.82 -4.21
N LYS A 35 -22.23 -11.55 -4.55
CA LYS A 35 -22.50 -11.06 -5.92
C LYS A 35 -21.26 -10.81 -6.82
N SER A 36 -20.03 -10.97 -6.32
CA SER A 36 -18.82 -10.64 -7.11
C SER A 36 -17.83 -11.81 -7.18
N PRO A 37 -18.01 -12.74 -8.15
CA PRO A 37 -17.10 -13.89 -8.32
C PRO A 37 -15.65 -13.49 -8.65
N THR A 38 -15.44 -12.34 -9.30
CA THR A 38 -14.12 -11.78 -9.64
C THR A 38 -13.31 -11.41 -8.40
N LEU A 39 -13.92 -10.84 -7.38
CA LEU A 39 -13.24 -10.49 -6.12
C LEU A 39 -12.83 -11.72 -5.30
N ARG A 40 -13.51 -12.86 -5.49
CA ARG A 40 -13.10 -14.14 -4.85
C ARG A 40 -11.90 -14.75 -5.55
N ALA A 41 -11.85 -14.69 -6.88
CA ALA A 41 -10.71 -15.16 -7.66
C ALA A 41 -9.47 -14.30 -7.33
N ASP A 42 -9.60 -12.99 -7.24
CA ASP A 42 -8.52 -12.09 -6.86
C ASP A 42 -8.04 -12.30 -5.42
N ARG A 43 -8.96 -12.56 -4.47
CA ARG A 43 -8.60 -12.94 -3.08
C ARG A 43 -7.94 -14.32 -2.99
N ALA A 44 -8.42 -15.30 -3.76
CA ALA A 44 -7.79 -16.62 -3.82
C ALA A 44 -6.40 -16.54 -4.46
N ALA A 45 -6.26 -15.76 -5.53
CA ALA A 45 -4.96 -15.47 -6.15
C ALA A 45 -4.01 -14.76 -5.18
N LEU A 46 -4.50 -13.78 -4.41
CA LEU A 46 -3.72 -13.07 -3.39
C LEU A 46 -3.33 -13.95 -2.20
N ARG A 47 -4.21 -14.87 -1.77
CA ARG A 47 -3.87 -15.85 -0.73
C ARG A 47 -2.86 -16.87 -1.22
N ASN A 48 -3.04 -17.39 -2.43
CA ASN A 48 -2.10 -18.35 -3.03
C ASN A 48 -0.76 -17.71 -3.35
N THR A 49 -0.73 -16.41 -3.74
CA THR A 49 0.52 -15.68 -3.95
C THR A 49 1.20 -15.33 -2.61
N GLY A 50 0.43 -15.06 -1.56
CA GLY A 50 0.95 -14.87 -0.20
C GLY A 50 1.46 -16.16 0.46
N ALA A 51 0.85 -17.30 0.12
CA ALA A 51 1.29 -18.63 0.59
C ALA A 51 2.43 -19.22 -0.24
N ALA A 52 2.62 -18.76 -1.48
CA ALA A 52 3.68 -19.21 -2.38
C ALA A 52 4.98 -18.37 -2.27
N LEU A 53 4.98 -17.28 -1.53
CA LEU A 53 6.22 -16.61 -1.15
C LEU A 53 6.85 -17.45 -0.03
N PRO A 54 8.01 -18.10 -0.24
CA PRO A 54 8.69 -18.79 0.83
C PRO A 54 8.95 -17.79 1.96
N LEU A 55 8.27 -17.99 3.08
CA LEU A 55 8.47 -17.24 4.31
C LEU A 55 9.84 -17.65 4.87
N ARG A 56 10.86 -16.87 4.56
CA ARG A 56 12.25 -17.04 4.99
C ARG A 56 13.13 -17.90 4.09
N SER A 57 13.48 -17.35 2.96
CA SER A 57 14.75 -17.73 2.36
C SER A 57 15.91 -17.24 3.21
N GLU A 58 16.99 -17.99 3.23
CA GLU A 58 18.24 -17.60 3.86
C GLU A 58 18.85 -16.34 3.22
N ASP A 59 18.43 -16.00 2.00
CA ASP A 59 18.83 -14.79 1.27
C ASP A 59 17.64 -14.08 0.59
N PRO A 60 16.99 -13.13 1.30
CA PRO A 60 15.85 -12.38 0.75
C PRO A 60 16.19 -11.53 -0.48
N LEU A 61 17.46 -11.13 -0.63
CA LEU A 61 17.90 -10.36 -1.80
C LEU A 61 17.95 -11.22 -3.05
N ARG A 62 18.47 -12.47 -2.93
CA ARG A 62 18.54 -13.41 -4.04
C ARG A 62 17.14 -13.73 -4.56
N ASP A 63 16.19 -13.94 -3.65
CA ASP A 63 14.80 -14.14 -4.03
C ASP A 63 14.23 -12.97 -4.84
N LEU A 64 14.58 -11.73 -4.48
CA LEU A 64 14.14 -10.55 -5.22
C LEU A 64 14.81 -10.41 -6.60
N GLN A 65 16.03 -10.91 -6.76
CA GLN A 65 16.73 -10.92 -8.05
C GLN A 65 16.13 -11.97 -9.00
N ASP A 66 15.71 -13.12 -8.46
CA ASP A 66 15.21 -14.26 -9.23
C ASP A 66 13.73 -14.11 -9.64
N VAL A 67 12.95 -13.18 -9.03
CA VAL A 67 11.55 -12.96 -9.46
C VAL A 67 11.48 -12.25 -10.81
N ASP A 68 10.44 -12.59 -11.58
CA ASP A 68 10.12 -11.91 -12.83
C ASP A 68 9.67 -10.45 -12.61
N ASP A 69 9.73 -9.64 -13.69
CA ASP A 69 9.38 -8.23 -13.65
C ASP A 69 7.94 -7.96 -13.21
N GLU A 70 7.01 -8.82 -13.58
CA GLU A 70 5.60 -8.65 -13.21
C GLU A 70 5.40 -8.92 -11.71
N THR A 71 6.08 -9.93 -11.16
CA THR A 71 6.07 -10.21 -9.73
C THR A 71 6.71 -9.07 -8.94
N PHE A 72 7.86 -8.55 -9.40
CA PHE A 72 8.51 -7.41 -8.77
C PHE A 72 7.63 -6.15 -8.81
N ALA A 73 6.96 -5.89 -9.93
CA ALA A 73 6.00 -4.79 -10.06
C ALA A 73 4.79 -4.96 -9.10
N ARG A 74 4.30 -6.20 -8.89
CA ARG A 74 3.25 -6.49 -7.91
C ARG A 74 3.70 -6.23 -6.47
N LEU A 75 4.94 -6.60 -6.13
CA LEU A 75 5.54 -6.30 -4.81
C LEU A 75 5.63 -4.79 -4.60
N THR A 76 6.11 -4.05 -5.60
CA THR A 76 6.19 -2.59 -5.59
C THR A 76 4.79 -1.97 -5.43
N ARG A 77 3.81 -2.46 -6.19
CA ARG A 77 2.42 -1.99 -6.10
C ARG A 77 1.83 -2.22 -4.70
N ARG A 78 2.13 -3.37 -4.10
CA ARG A 78 1.69 -3.70 -2.73
C ARG A 78 2.35 -2.76 -1.70
N ALA A 79 3.65 -2.53 -1.81
CA ALA A 79 4.38 -1.64 -0.92
C ALA A 79 3.85 -0.19 -1.02
N LEU A 80 3.57 0.31 -2.23
CA LEU A 80 2.91 1.60 -2.45
C LEU A 80 1.53 1.65 -1.77
N GLY A 81 0.73 0.59 -1.86
CA GLY A 81 -0.56 0.51 -1.18
C GLY A 81 -0.46 0.52 0.35
N HIS A 82 0.70 0.16 0.90
CA HIS A 82 1.01 0.17 2.33
C HIS A 82 1.83 1.40 2.76
N TYR A 83 1.98 2.41 1.90
CA TYR A 83 2.83 3.58 2.16
C TYR A 83 2.54 4.29 3.48
N GLY A 84 1.26 4.35 3.89
CA GLY A 84 0.83 4.93 5.16
C GLY A 84 0.89 3.98 6.37
N ASP A 85 1.25 2.70 6.17
CA ASP A 85 1.25 1.65 7.20
C ASP A 85 2.65 1.03 7.35
N LEU A 86 3.43 1.61 8.27
CA LEU A 86 4.82 1.20 8.46
C LEU A 86 4.95 -0.26 8.90
N THR A 87 3.99 -0.77 9.68
CA THR A 87 3.97 -2.17 10.14
C THR A 87 3.88 -3.15 8.96
N LYS A 88 3.08 -2.80 7.96
CA LYS A 88 2.99 -3.61 6.73
C LYS A 88 4.21 -3.45 5.83
N LEU A 89 4.86 -2.28 5.83
CA LEU A 89 6.10 -2.08 5.09
C LEU A 89 7.26 -2.89 5.67
N VAL A 90 7.34 -3.06 6.99
CA VAL A 90 8.33 -3.95 7.64
C VAL A 90 8.28 -5.37 7.09
N ALA A 91 7.09 -5.87 6.76
CA ALA A 91 6.91 -7.21 6.20
C ALA A 91 7.12 -7.28 4.67
N SER A 92 7.48 -6.17 4.02
CA SER A 92 7.71 -6.13 2.58
C SER A 92 9.06 -6.77 2.22
N PRO A 93 9.11 -7.69 1.25
CA PRO A 93 10.39 -8.21 0.74
C PRO A 93 11.32 -7.11 0.21
N LEU A 94 10.76 -5.99 -0.29
CA LEU A 94 11.54 -4.88 -0.82
C LEU A 94 12.43 -4.17 0.23
N THR A 95 12.26 -4.46 1.52
CA THR A 95 13.17 -4.00 2.56
C THR A 95 14.57 -4.61 2.45
N ALA A 96 14.75 -5.69 1.67
CA ALA A 96 16.04 -6.33 1.40
C ALA A 96 16.78 -5.74 0.18
N LEU A 97 16.25 -4.69 -0.47
CA LEU A 97 16.91 -4.07 -1.63
C LEU A 97 18.26 -3.42 -1.23
N PRO A 98 19.34 -3.55 -2.03
CA PRO A 98 20.65 -2.97 -1.74
C PRO A 98 20.62 -1.47 -1.50
N VAL A 99 19.75 -0.74 -2.21
CA VAL A 99 19.57 0.70 -2.00
C VAL A 99 19.13 1.04 -0.57
N ILE A 100 18.51 0.12 0.14
CA ILE A 100 18.13 0.29 1.55
C ILE A 100 19.40 0.22 2.42
N ASP A 101 20.29 -0.75 2.16
CA ASP A 101 21.55 -0.91 2.88
C ASP A 101 22.45 0.32 2.68
N GLU A 102 22.57 0.81 1.44
CA GLU A 102 23.32 2.02 1.09
C GLU A 102 22.80 3.24 1.84
N ARG A 103 21.48 3.42 1.93
CA ARG A 103 20.85 4.55 2.61
C ARG A 103 20.99 4.46 4.14
N LEU A 104 20.88 3.27 4.72
CA LEU A 104 21.14 3.05 6.14
C LEU A 104 22.61 3.38 6.48
N ALA A 105 23.54 2.88 5.68
CA ALA A 105 24.97 3.15 5.86
C ALA A 105 25.28 4.65 5.72
N ALA A 106 24.74 5.32 4.71
CA ALA A 106 24.95 6.76 4.48
C ALA A 106 24.45 7.63 5.64
N ARG A 107 23.42 7.17 6.34
CA ARG A 107 22.81 7.86 7.50
C ARG A 107 23.43 7.44 8.84
N GLY A 108 24.26 6.41 8.84
CA GLY A 108 24.76 5.79 10.07
C GLY A 108 23.66 5.21 10.96
N ALA A 109 22.53 4.80 10.35
CA ALA A 109 21.41 4.23 11.07
C ALA A 109 21.63 2.73 11.35
N PRO A 110 21.10 2.21 12.49
CA PRO A 110 21.19 0.80 12.80
C PRO A 110 20.40 -0.05 11.79
N ASP A 111 20.92 -1.22 11.46
CA ASP A 111 20.18 -2.18 10.64
C ASP A 111 19.08 -2.85 11.49
N HIS A 112 17.90 -2.24 11.44
CA HIS A 112 16.72 -2.68 12.18
C HIS A 112 15.50 -2.71 11.24
N PRO A 113 14.57 -3.67 11.36
CA PRO A 113 13.42 -3.80 10.47
C PRO A 113 12.60 -2.52 10.29
N LEU A 114 12.44 -1.73 11.34
CA LEU A 114 11.71 -0.46 11.29
C LEU A 114 12.47 0.60 10.49
N GLU A 115 13.80 0.67 10.64
CA GLU A 115 14.64 1.60 9.86
C GLU A 115 14.66 1.21 8.39
N ARG A 116 14.74 -0.10 8.07
CA ARG A 116 14.59 -0.61 6.71
C ARG A 116 13.24 -0.22 6.08
N ALA A 117 12.16 -0.31 6.83
CA ALA A 117 10.83 0.11 6.36
C ALA A 117 10.73 1.63 6.15
N ASN A 118 11.37 2.43 7.00
CA ASN A 118 11.47 3.88 6.83
C ASN A 118 12.24 4.24 5.55
N GLU A 119 13.37 3.58 5.31
CA GLU A 119 14.13 3.79 4.07
C GLU A 119 13.35 3.32 2.83
N LEU A 120 12.67 2.18 2.89
CA LEU A 120 11.79 1.74 1.81
C LEU A 120 10.71 2.79 1.50
N LYS A 121 10.09 3.34 2.54
CA LYS A 121 9.10 4.42 2.39
C LYS A 121 9.71 5.65 1.71
N ALA A 122 10.93 6.04 2.08
CA ALA A 122 11.65 7.15 1.45
C ALA A 122 11.99 6.84 -0.02
N VAL A 123 12.46 5.64 -0.32
CA VAL A 123 12.76 5.19 -1.70
C VAL A 123 11.50 5.22 -2.58
N LEU A 124 10.36 4.77 -2.06
CA LEU A 124 9.08 4.84 -2.76
C LEU A 124 8.63 6.29 -2.98
N ALA A 125 8.81 7.18 -1.99
CA ALA A 125 8.53 8.61 -2.13
C ALA A 125 9.38 9.26 -3.23
N ASP A 126 10.67 8.95 -3.27
CA ASP A 126 11.58 9.41 -4.33
C ASP A 126 11.13 8.91 -5.70
N GLY A 127 10.71 7.63 -5.78
CA GLY A 127 10.15 7.04 -7.00
C GLY A 127 8.91 7.78 -7.48
N ILE A 128 7.98 8.09 -6.58
CA ILE A 128 6.78 8.89 -6.89
C ILE A 128 7.16 10.29 -7.34
N SER A 129 8.09 10.94 -6.63
CA SER A 129 8.53 12.32 -6.96
C SER A 129 9.15 12.43 -8.35
N ARG A 130 9.84 11.41 -8.82
CA ARG A 130 10.40 11.35 -10.18
C ARG A 130 9.34 11.27 -11.29
N LEU A 131 8.13 10.84 -10.97
CA LEU A 131 7.00 10.84 -11.91
C LEU A 131 6.36 12.22 -12.06
N LYS A 132 6.73 13.20 -11.22
CA LYS A 132 6.20 14.57 -11.30
C LYS A 132 6.77 15.24 -12.56
N PRO A 133 5.93 15.85 -13.41
CA PRO A 133 6.40 16.63 -14.56
C PRO A 133 7.31 17.78 -14.10
N ARG A 134 8.40 18.01 -14.83
CA ARG A 134 9.35 19.09 -14.54
C ARG A 134 8.69 20.44 -14.83
N ASP A 135 9.08 21.46 -14.08
CA ASP A 135 8.71 22.87 -14.29
C ASP A 135 7.19 23.16 -14.28
N SER A 136 6.41 22.31 -13.64
CA SER A 136 4.96 22.42 -13.62
C SER A 136 4.42 22.34 -12.20
N GLY A 137 4.23 23.44 -11.51
CA GLY A 137 3.49 23.61 -10.25
C GLY A 137 3.36 22.39 -9.32
N ASP A 138 2.38 22.39 -8.44
CA ASP A 138 2.14 21.29 -7.49
C ASP A 138 1.04 20.31 -7.92
N PHE A 139 0.25 20.67 -8.91
CA PHE A 139 -0.85 19.88 -9.45
C PHE A 139 -1.16 20.27 -10.90
N GLY A 140 -1.54 19.29 -11.70
CA GLY A 140 -2.05 19.48 -13.06
C GLY A 140 -2.90 18.29 -13.49
N THR A 141 -3.74 18.48 -14.50
CA THR A 141 -4.71 17.48 -14.98
C THR A 141 -4.34 16.88 -16.34
N THR A 142 -3.21 17.31 -16.92
CA THR A 142 -2.75 16.78 -18.22
C THR A 142 -2.29 15.33 -18.10
N GLU A 143 -2.20 14.64 -19.23
CA GLU A 143 -1.80 13.23 -19.30
C GLU A 143 -0.46 12.94 -18.59
N GLN A 144 0.47 13.89 -18.63
CA GLN A 144 1.79 13.76 -17.97
C GLN A 144 1.69 13.65 -16.46
N TRP A 145 0.64 14.19 -15.84
CA TRP A 145 0.42 14.15 -14.39
C TRP A 145 -0.22 12.87 -13.88
N ARG A 146 -0.81 12.08 -14.77
CA ARG A 146 -1.66 10.92 -14.39
C ARG A 146 -0.97 9.96 -13.44
N HIS A 147 0.29 9.61 -13.69
CA HIS A 147 1.03 8.63 -12.89
C HIS A 147 1.42 9.20 -11.51
N TYR A 148 1.92 10.43 -11.50
CA TYR A 148 2.24 11.13 -10.26
C TYR A 148 1.00 11.29 -9.40
N ASN A 149 -0.07 11.88 -9.94
CA ASN A 149 -1.30 12.12 -9.21
C ASN A 149 -1.92 10.82 -8.67
N ALA A 150 -1.89 9.75 -9.48
CA ALA A 150 -2.47 8.45 -9.10
C ALA A 150 -1.76 7.79 -7.92
N LEU A 151 -0.50 8.12 -7.64
CA LEU A 151 0.24 7.60 -6.50
C LEU A 151 0.34 8.62 -5.36
N TYR A 152 0.70 9.86 -5.68
CA TYR A 152 0.99 10.88 -4.67
C TYR A 152 -0.22 11.19 -3.80
N PHE A 153 -1.35 11.57 -4.41
CA PHE A 153 -2.52 11.98 -3.64
C PHE A 153 -3.15 10.83 -2.84
N PRO A 154 -3.37 9.62 -3.38
CA PRO A 154 -3.95 8.53 -2.60
C PRO A 154 -3.00 7.96 -1.52
N TYR A 155 -1.70 7.83 -1.78
CA TYR A 155 -0.79 7.11 -0.89
C TYR A 155 0.04 8.01 0.01
N VAL A 156 0.53 9.16 -0.49
CA VAL A 156 1.36 10.08 0.29
C VAL A 156 0.49 11.05 1.06
N VAL A 157 -0.47 11.68 0.39
CA VAL A 157 -1.38 12.66 1.01
C VAL A 157 -2.56 11.98 1.71
N GLY A 158 -3.00 10.79 1.24
CA GLY A 158 -4.11 10.05 1.82
C GLY A 158 -5.48 10.44 1.28
N VAL A 159 -5.55 11.01 0.07
CA VAL A 159 -6.81 11.38 -0.59
C VAL A 159 -7.61 10.12 -0.95
N ARG A 160 -8.84 10.01 -0.43
CA ARG A 160 -9.76 8.89 -0.66
C ARG A 160 -10.95 9.32 -1.49
N ALA A 161 -10.74 9.55 -2.80
CA ALA A 161 -11.76 10.09 -3.68
C ALA A 161 -13.01 9.19 -3.85
N TYR A 162 -12.84 7.86 -3.80
CA TYR A 162 -13.92 6.90 -4.06
C TYR A 162 -14.39 6.14 -2.81
N ALA A 163 -13.96 6.56 -1.62
CA ALA A 163 -14.47 5.94 -0.39
C ALA A 163 -15.93 6.34 -0.17
N GLN A 164 -16.71 5.43 0.42
CA GLN A 164 -18.06 5.74 0.87
C GLN A 164 -18.00 6.90 1.87
N ASN A 165 -18.79 7.96 1.66
CA ASN A 165 -18.75 9.21 2.44
C ASN A 165 -17.42 10.00 2.35
N ALA A 166 -16.67 9.86 1.24
CA ALA A 166 -15.49 10.68 1.01
C ALA A 166 -15.85 12.17 0.96
N THR A 167 -15.11 12.98 1.70
CA THR A 167 -15.26 14.44 1.71
C THR A 167 -13.90 15.11 1.47
N ALA A 168 -13.93 16.33 0.93
CA ALA A 168 -12.74 17.16 0.80
C ALA A 168 -12.40 17.93 2.09
N SER A 169 -13.13 17.66 3.18
CA SER A 169 -12.92 18.33 4.47
C SER A 169 -11.54 17.97 5.04
N GLY A 170 -10.80 18.96 5.49
CA GLY A 170 -9.46 18.77 6.08
C GLY A 170 -8.32 18.62 5.07
N LEU A 171 -8.60 18.56 3.77
CA LEU A 171 -7.57 18.55 2.74
C LEU A 171 -7.00 19.97 2.53
N ASP A 172 -5.69 20.04 2.27
CA ASP A 172 -5.06 21.26 1.81
C ASP A 172 -5.60 21.69 0.44
N PRO A 173 -5.35 22.93 -0.02
CA PRO A 173 -5.91 23.44 -1.27
C PRO A 173 -5.57 22.58 -2.50
N THR A 174 -4.33 22.10 -2.60
CA THR A 174 -3.86 21.27 -3.73
C THR A 174 -4.50 19.89 -3.71
N ALA A 175 -4.54 19.25 -2.53
CA ALA A 175 -5.20 17.95 -2.34
C ALA A 175 -6.71 18.03 -2.61
N ARG A 176 -7.35 19.17 -2.32
CA ARG A 176 -8.77 19.40 -2.62
C ARG A 176 -9.02 19.50 -4.13
N LEU A 177 -8.16 20.19 -4.88
CA LEU A 177 -8.21 20.22 -6.34
C LEU A 177 -8.05 18.82 -6.93
N ALA A 178 -7.08 18.05 -6.43
CA ALA A 178 -6.86 16.67 -6.86
C ALA A 178 -8.06 15.77 -6.53
N TRP A 179 -8.63 15.89 -5.34
CA TRP A 179 -9.83 15.14 -4.94
C TRP A 179 -11.00 15.46 -5.88
N GLN A 180 -11.26 16.75 -6.14
CA GLN A 180 -12.32 17.17 -7.04
C GLN A 180 -12.12 16.60 -8.44
N TRP A 181 -10.91 16.71 -8.99
CA TRP A 181 -10.58 16.15 -10.30
C TRP A 181 -10.79 14.63 -10.36
N PHE A 182 -10.36 13.87 -9.35
CA PHE A 182 -10.62 12.44 -9.30
C PHE A 182 -12.11 12.11 -9.32
N VAL A 183 -12.91 12.81 -8.53
CA VAL A 183 -14.35 12.53 -8.41
C VAL A 183 -15.11 12.91 -9.69
N THR A 184 -14.71 14.00 -10.37
CA THR A 184 -15.47 14.53 -11.52
C THR A 184 -14.99 13.99 -12.86
N GLU A 185 -13.70 13.76 -13.04
CA GLU A 185 -13.11 13.51 -14.36
C GLU A 185 -12.46 12.13 -14.52
N VAL A 186 -12.05 11.48 -13.41
CA VAL A 186 -11.30 10.24 -13.48
C VAL A 186 -12.18 9.06 -13.06
N PRO A 187 -12.53 8.13 -13.95
CA PRO A 187 -13.18 6.88 -13.55
C PRO A 187 -12.27 6.07 -12.60
N GLN A 188 -12.86 5.44 -11.57
CA GLN A 188 -12.12 4.65 -10.59
C GLN A 188 -11.23 3.57 -11.26
N ARG A 189 -11.72 2.94 -12.33
CA ARG A 189 -10.96 1.96 -13.12
C ARG A 189 -9.72 2.59 -13.76
N SER A 190 -9.83 3.80 -14.28
CA SER A 190 -8.71 4.54 -14.88
C SER A 190 -7.65 4.85 -13.84
N LEU A 191 -8.05 5.32 -12.65
CA LEU A 191 -7.13 5.53 -11.53
C LEU A 191 -6.35 4.24 -11.20
N HIS A 192 -7.05 3.12 -11.13
CA HIS A 192 -6.42 1.82 -10.82
C HIS A 192 -5.40 1.39 -11.90
N ASN A 193 -5.73 1.60 -13.17
CA ASN A 193 -4.83 1.34 -14.28
C ASN A 193 -3.59 2.24 -14.24
N TRP A 194 -3.74 3.52 -13.94
CA TRP A 194 -2.62 4.46 -13.79
C TRP A 194 -1.73 4.10 -12.59
N GLN A 195 -2.32 3.69 -11.49
CA GLN A 195 -1.56 3.19 -10.33
C GLN A 195 -0.72 1.96 -10.68
N ASN A 196 -1.28 1.01 -11.44
CA ASN A 196 -0.55 -0.17 -11.87
C ASN A 196 0.58 0.19 -12.85
N ALA A 197 0.32 1.06 -13.82
CA ALA A 197 1.32 1.54 -14.76
C ALA A 197 2.46 2.29 -14.05
N ALA A 198 2.13 3.20 -13.14
CA ALA A 198 3.10 3.95 -12.35
C ALA A 198 3.94 3.04 -11.44
N ALA A 199 3.33 2.02 -10.84
CA ALA A 199 4.06 1.03 -10.04
C ALA A 199 5.06 0.23 -10.87
N ARG A 200 4.75 -0.12 -12.12
CA ARG A 200 5.69 -0.76 -13.06
C ARG A 200 6.86 0.14 -13.38
N LEU A 201 6.64 1.44 -13.59
CA LEU A 201 7.72 2.40 -13.84
C LEU A 201 8.68 2.50 -12.64
N ILE A 202 8.13 2.60 -11.42
CA ILE A 202 8.94 2.62 -10.20
C ILE A 202 9.68 1.28 -10.02
N ALA A 203 9.02 0.16 -10.27
CA ALA A 203 9.62 -1.17 -10.18
C ALA A 203 10.81 -1.33 -11.15
N ALA A 204 10.67 -0.89 -12.39
CA ALA A 204 11.75 -0.92 -13.39
C ALA A 204 12.96 -0.06 -12.96
N ASP A 205 12.72 1.15 -12.42
CA ASP A 205 13.78 2.00 -11.89
C ASP A 205 14.51 1.34 -10.70
N LEU A 206 13.76 0.75 -9.76
CA LEU A 206 14.34 0.04 -8.62
C LEU A 206 15.17 -1.17 -9.07
N ARG A 207 14.67 -1.92 -10.05
CA ARG A 207 15.36 -3.10 -10.57
C ARG A 207 16.66 -2.75 -11.31
N GLY A 208 16.65 -1.66 -12.07
CA GLY A 208 17.86 -1.15 -12.72
C GLY A 208 18.96 -0.80 -11.72
N ARG A 209 18.62 -0.32 -10.54
CA ARG A 209 19.59 -0.03 -9.45
C ARG A 209 20.16 -1.29 -8.82
N VAL A 210 19.35 -2.35 -8.69
CA VAL A 210 19.81 -3.65 -8.16
C VAL A 210 20.89 -4.24 -9.07
N SER A 211 20.71 -4.15 -10.39
CA SER A 211 21.66 -4.69 -11.38
C SER A 211 23.01 -3.96 -11.35
N VAL A 212 23.04 -2.66 -11.11
CA VAL A 212 24.26 -1.84 -11.07
C VAL A 212 25.07 -2.07 -9.79
N SER A 213 24.40 -2.38 -8.66
CA SER A 213 25.10 -2.65 -7.38
C SER A 213 25.74 -4.05 -7.31
N SER A 214 25.52 -4.90 -8.33
CA SER A 214 26.03 -6.28 -8.40
C SER A 214 27.29 -6.42 -9.28
N GLU A 215 27.73 -5.37 -9.93
CA GLU A 215 29.00 -5.26 -10.70
C GLU A 215 30.10 -4.60 -9.85
#